data_0e9da055ac33fa98755a91ee20ef497b
#
_entry.id   0e9da055ac33fa98755a91ee20ef497b
#
_cell.length_a   1.000
_cell.length_b   1.000
_cell.length_c   1.000
_cell.angle_alpha   90.00
_cell.angle_beta   90.00
_cell.angle_gamma   90.00
#
_symmetry.space_group_name_H-M   'P 1'
#
loop_
_entity.id
_entity.type
_entity.pdbx_description
1 polymer ?
#
loop_
_entity_poly.entity_id
_entity_poly.type
_entity_poly.pdbx_seq_one_letter_code
_entity_poly.pdbx_strand_id
1 'polypeptide(L)'
;FNRIEDNKDSLLILSRIELVSFSRSLFSVYEEDKRFTFHFEANKAKIYADMDAIKLGVILDNLLSNAVKFTSEGGNIRLSLFYRQESGLLEICVSDTGAGIPQQDIPYIFQRFFQSPHSGSKEGTGIGLYLVKTYTELHGGSINGVTSEKGKGTSIGLSIPVTAVEEDEIPAAQSKKQLESLPVLKPIEAESQDEKFLSNIIRLIEDHLSDADLNVNALCELSGISNKQIYRKIKQLTGMSPVEYIKSIRMKKAAMLLQQKKFTVAEVMYMVGFSNHSYFSKCFQAEFGKTPRQYLNDE
;
A
#
# COMPACT_ATOMS: atom_id res chain seq x y z
N PHE A 1 -9.44 7.72 25.73
CA PHE A 1 -8.75 6.57 25.15
C PHE A 1 -9.72 5.48 24.63
N ASN A 2 -11.00 5.46 25.02
CA ASN A 2 -11.97 4.37 24.70
C ASN A 2 -12.86 4.62 23.45
N ARG A 3 -12.54 5.55 22.55
CA ARG A 3 -13.38 5.83 21.36
C ARG A 3 -12.81 5.30 20.03
N ILE A 4 -11.66 4.64 20.03
CA ILE A 4 -11.01 4.11 18.82
C ILE A 4 -11.28 2.61 18.66
N GLU A 5 -11.57 1.87 19.73
CA GLU A 5 -11.87 0.43 19.66
C GLU A 5 -13.27 0.13 19.12
N ASP A 6 -14.29 0.97 19.43
CA ASP A 6 -15.67 0.75 18.98
C ASP A 6 -15.91 0.99 17.47
N ASN A 7 -14.91 1.47 16.71
CA ASN A 7 -15.05 1.78 15.29
C ASN A 7 -14.31 0.81 14.35
N LYS A 8 -13.56 -0.16 14.86
CA LYS A 8 -12.85 -1.13 14.02
C LYS A 8 -13.80 -2.15 13.38
N ASP A 9 -14.78 -2.62 14.13
CA ASP A 9 -15.73 -3.63 13.66
C ASP A 9 -16.68 -3.10 12.56
N SER A 10 -16.90 -1.79 12.48
CA SER A 10 -17.72 -1.16 11.43
C SER A 10 -16.95 -0.96 10.10
N LEU A 11 -15.63 -1.18 10.05
CA LEU A 11 -14.78 -0.99 8.88
C LEU A 11 -14.49 -2.29 8.11
N LEU A 12 -14.79 -3.46 8.69
CA LEU A 12 -14.64 -4.78 8.08
C LEU A 12 -15.99 -5.37 7.72
N ILE A 13 -16.08 -5.92 6.53
CA ILE A 13 -17.23 -6.73 6.09
C ILE A 13 -16.77 -8.20 6.12
N LEU A 14 -16.87 -8.79 7.31
CA LEU A 14 -16.45 -10.17 7.51
C LEU A 14 -17.42 -11.14 6.84
N SER A 15 -16.87 -12.11 6.13
CA SER A 15 -17.58 -13.23 5.55
C SER A 15 -16.73 -14.49 5.66
N ARG A 16 -17.38 -15.66 5.78
CA ARG A 16 -16.70 -16.94 5.79
C ARG A 16 -16.12 -17.21 4.41
N ILE A 17 -14.81 -17.32 4.31
CA ILE A 17 -14.10 -17.64 3.06
C ILE A 17 -13.14 -18.82 3.24
N GLU A 18 -12.93 -19.56 2.15
CA GLU A 18 -11.88 -20.58 2.06
C GLU A 18 -10.61 -19.88 1.53
N LEU A 19 -9.67 -19.64 2.44
CA LEU A 19 -8.52 -18.76 2.23
C LEU A 19 -7.53 -19.31 1.19
N VAL A 20 -7.35 -20.65 1.12
CA VAL A 20 -6.39 -21.26 0.19
C VAL A 20 -6.91 -21.14 -1.24
N SER A 21 -8.18 -21.51 -1.49
CA SER A 21 -8.81 -21.36 -2.82
C SER A 21 -8.92 -19.91 -3.25
N PHE A 22 -9.30 -19.02 -2.32
CA PHE A 22 -9.37 -17.58 -2.59
C PHE A 22 -8.01 -17.04 -3.05
N SER A 23 -6.97 -17.30 -2.27
CA SER A 23 -5.61 -16.82 -2.57
C SER A 23 -5.05 -17.48 -3.85
N ARG A 24 -5.34 -18.77 -4.06
CA ARG A 24 -4.95 -19.50 -5.26
C ARG A 24 -5.60 -18.94 -6.52
N SER A 25 -6.90 -18.61 -6.45
CA SER A 25 -7.64 -18.01 -7.58
C SER A 25 -7.05 -16.65 -7.98
N LEU A 26 -6.71 -15.81 -7.01
CA LEU A 26 -6.07 -14.53 -7.28
C LEU A 26 -4.65 -14.73 -7.83
N PHE A 27 -3.87 -15.62 -7.24
CA PHE A 27 -2.51 -15.92 -7.66
C PHE A 27 -2.45 -16.47 -9.09
N SER A 28 -3.41 -17.31 -9.50
CA SER A 28 -3.46 -17.92 -10.84
C SER A 28 -3.54 -16.89 -11.97
N VAL A 29 -4.08 -15.70 -11.70
CA VAL A 29 -4.11 -14.59 -12.67
C VAL A 29 -2.69 -14.13 -13.02
N TYR A 30 -1.79 -14.09 -12.02
CA TYR A 30 -0.40 -13.72 -12.24
C TYR A 30 0.40 -14.83 -12.93
N GLU A 31 0.06 -16.12 -12.74
CA GLU A 31 0.71 -17.26 -13.39
C GLU A 31 0.58 -17.26 -14.92
N GLU A 32 -0.34 -16.45 -15.48
CA GLU A 32 -0.45 -16.26 -16.94
C GLU A 32 0.75 -15.52 -17.53
N ASP A 33 1.46 -14.71 -16.74
CA ASP A 33 2.66 -14.00 -17.17
C ASP A 33 3.88 -14.90 -17.24
N LYS A 34 4.16 -15.39 -18.45
CA LYS A 34 5.24 -16.36 -18.73
C LYS A 34 6.65 -15.79 -18.59
N ARG A 35 6.79 -14.50 -18.28
CA ARG A 35 8.11 -13.89 -18.01
C ARG A 35 8.70 -14.34 -16.67
N PHE A 36 7.86 -14.87 -15.75
CA PHE A 36 8.26 -15.24 -14.40
C PHE A 36 7.94 -16.69 -14.09
N THR A 37 8.61 -17.23 -13.06
CA THR A 37 8.27 -18.53 -12.47
C THR A 37 7.51 -18.29 -11.18
N PHE A 38 6.29 -18.84 -11.08
CA PHE A 38 5.39 -18.64 -9.95
C PHE A 38 5.30 -19.89 -9.08
N HIS A 39 5.31 -19.71 -7.75
CA HIS A 39 5.21 -20.78 -6.78
C HIS A 39 4.15 -20.44 -5.74
N PHE A 40 3.17 -21.33 -5.58
CA PHE A 40 2.14 -21.20 -4.56
C PHE A 40 2.30 -22.33 -3.54
N GLU A 41 2.36 -22.01 -2.26
CA GLU A 41 2.50 -22.97 -1.16
C GLU A 41 1.44 -22.70 -0.09
N ALA A 42 0.84 -23.77 0.46
CA ALA A 42 -0.03 -23.72 1.62
C ALA A 42 0.22 -24.94 2.49
N ASN A 43 0.29 -24.78 3.82
CA ASN A 43 0.52 -25.90 4.74
C ASN A 43 -0.76 -26.70 5.07
N LYS A 44 -1.92 -26.21 4.68
CA LYS A 44 -3.22 -26.89 4.78
C LYS A 44 -3.89 -26.87 3.40
N ALA A 45 -4.63 -27.93 3.08
CA ALA A 45 -5.39 -28.00 1.83
C ALA A 45 -6.55 -26.98 1.81
N LYS A 46 -7.17 -26.73 2.95
CA LYS A 46 -8.25 -25.78 3.15
C LYS A 46 -8.09 -25.07 4.48
N ILE A 47 -8.44 -23.79 4.52
CA ILE A 47 -8.47 -22.96 5.71
C ILE A 47 -9.72 -22.07 5.60
N TYR A 48 -10.74 -22.34 6.43
CA TYR A 48 -11.94 -21.51 6.49
C TYR A 48 -11.84 -20.53 7.63
N ALA A 49 -12.07 -19.22 7.34
CA ALA A 49 -12.09 -18.19 8.37
C ALA A 49 -13.00 -17.03 7.98
N ASP A 50 -13.43 -16.26 8.98
CA ASP A 50 -14.20 -15.03 8.75
C ASP A 50 -13.22 -13.88 8.49
N MET A 51 -13.23 -13.38 7.23
CA MET A 51 -12.36 -12.29 6.79
C MET A 51 -13.11 -11.37 5.81
N ASP A 52 -12.61 -10.15 5.67
CA ASP A 52 -13.04 -9.26 4.60
C ASP A 52 -12.32 -9.65 3.29
N ALA A 53 -13.05 -10.36 2.42
CA ALA A 53 -12.52 -10.87 1.16
C ALA A 53 -11.98 -9.77 0.24
N ILE A 54 -12.61 -8.58 0.24
CA ILE A 54 -12.16 -7.45 -0.59
C ILE A 54 -10.83 -6.93 -0.09
N LYS A 55 -10.70 -6.69 1.22
CA LYS A 55 -9.45 -6.19 1.80
C LYS A 55 -8.32 -7.20 1.73
N LEU A 56 -8.62 -8.49 1.93
CA LEU A 56 -7.65 -9.56 1.71
C LEU A 56 -7.18 -9.59 0.25
N GLY A 57 -8.10 -9.46 -0.70
CA GLY A 57 -7.78 -9.35 -2.13
C GLY A 57 -6.82 -8.19 -2.41
N VAL A 58 -7.09 -7.00 -1.84
CA VAL A 58 -6.22 -5.83 -1.98
C VAL A 58 -4.83 -6.06 -1.36
N ILE A 59 -4.74 -6.74 -0.20
CA ILE A 59 -3.44 -7.11 0.40
C ILE A 59 -2.62 -7.97 -0.56
N LEU A 60 -3.22 -9.06 -1.06
CA LEU A 60 -2.53 -10.01 -1.92
C LEU A 60 -2.14 -9.38 -3.26
N ASP A 61 -3.04 -8.62 -3.87
CA ASP A 61 -2.81 -7.96 -5.15
C ASP A 61 -1.66 -6.94 -5.06
N ASN A 62 -1.64 -6.09 -4.03
CA ASN A 62 -0.54 -5.14 -3.84
C ASN A 62 0.81 -5.82 -3.61
N LEU A 63 0.86 -6.93 -2.90
CA LEU A 63 2.11 -7.67 -2.71
C LEU A 63 2.57 -8.35 -4.00
N LEU A 64 1.67 -8.99 -4.73
CA LEU A 64 1.98 -9.71 -5.96
C LEU A 64 2.32 -8.75 -7.12
N SER A 65 1.56 -7.68 -7.28
CA SER A 65 1.85 -6.66 -8.30
C SER A 65 3.20 -5.99 -8.07
N ASN A 66 3.56 -5.72 -6.82
CA ASN A 66 4.91 -5.23 -6.49
C ASN A 66 5.98 -6.27 -6.84
N ALA A 67 5.78 -7.54 -6.50
CA ALA A 67 6.71 -8.61 -6.84
C ALA A 67 6.93 -8.69 -8.38
N VAL A 68 5.86 -8.69 -9.16
CA VAL A 68 5.93 -8.67 -10.64
C VAL A 68 6.63 -7.42 -11.14
N LYS A 69 6.28 -6.27 -10.60
CA LYS A 69 6.83 -4.98 -11.03
C LYS A 69 8.34 -4.87 -10.83
N PHE A 70 8.85 -5.39 -9.71
CA PHE A 70 10.26 -5.21 -9.33
C PHE A 70 11.14 -6.41 -9.65
N THR A 71 10.58 -7.53 -10.09
CA THR A 71 11.32 -8.69 -10.57
C THR A 71 11.74 -8.51 -12.03
N SER A 72 12.92 -8.98 -12.38
CA SER A 72 13.37 -9.04 -13.77
C SER A 72 12.83 -10.31 -14.44
N GLU A 73 12.72 -10.29 -15.76
CA GLU A 73 12.33 -11.44 -16.57
C GLU A 73 13.19 -12.67 -16.24
N GLY A 74 12.57 -13.83 -16.14
CA GLY A 74 13.19 -15.08 -15.66
C GLY A 74 13.25 -15.24 -14.13
N GLY A 75 12.80 -14.22 -13.36
CA GLY A 75 12.80 -14.31 -11.91
C GLY A 75 11.67 -15.17 -11.34
N ASN A 76 11.73 -15.37 -10.01
CA ASN A 76 10.77 -16.19 -9.27
C ASN A 76 9.91 -15.32 -8.36
N ILE A 77 8.63 -15.66 -8.27
CA ILE A 77 7.65 -15.03 -7.38
C ILE A 77 6.92 -16.14 -6.62
N ARG A 78 6.88 -16.03 -5.30
CA ARG A 78 6.27 -17.02 -4.44
C ARG A 78 5.22 -16.39 -3.53
N LEU A 79 4.07 -17.06 -3.40
CA LEU A 79 3.06 -16.79 -2.38
C LEU A 79 2.95 -18.00 -1.45
N SER A 80 3.12 -17.79 -0.16
CA SER A 80 3.02 -18.85 0.86
C SER A 80 1.95 -18.48 1.89
N LEU A 81 1.09 -19.47 2.23
CA LEU A 81 0.08 -19.38 3.28
C LEU A 81 0.36 -20.46 4.32
N PHE A 82 0.58 -20.05 5.56
CA PHE A 82 0.80 -20.97 6.69
C PHE A 82 -0.17 -20.66 7.81
N TYR A 83 -1.07 -21.59 8.11
CA TYR A 83 -1.93 -21.50 9.27
C TYR A 83 -1.28 -22.24 10.45
N ARG A 84 -1.07 -21.50 11.54
CA ARG A 84 -0.55 -22.03 12.79
C ARG A 84 -1.71 -22.26 13.76
N GLN A 85 -2.13 -23.50 13.88
CA GLN A 85 -3.29 -23.91 14.66
C GLN A 85 -3.13 -23.56 16.16
N GLU A 86 -1.93 -23.69 16.73
CA GLU A 86 -1.65 -23.40 18.13
C GLU A 86 -1.86 -21.92 18.51
N SER A 87 -1.53 -21.02 17.61
CA SER A 87 -1.65 -19.56 17.85
C SER A 87 -2.85 -18.93 17.18
N GLY A 88 -3.59 -19.66 16.34
CA GLY A 88 -4.69 -19.10 15.55
C GLY A 88 -4.23 -18.04 14.55
N LEU A 89 -2.99 -18.13 14.04
CA LEU A 89 -2.42 -17.15 13.13
C LEU A 89 -2.35 -17.70 11.69
N LEU A 90 -2.86 -16.93 10.76
CA LEU A 90 -2.59 -17.07 9.34
C LEU A 90 -1.37 -16.22 8.99
N GLU A 91 -0.29 -16.84 8.57
CA GLU A 91 0.89 -16.18 8.03
C GLU A 91 0.80 -16.18 6.50
N ILE A 92 0.94 -15.00 5.91
CA ILE A 92 0.99 -14.80 4.46
C ILE A 92 2.35 -14.20 4.13
N CYS A 93 3.05 -14.78 3.16
CA CYS A 93 4.34 -14.27 2.72
C CYS A 93 4.39 -14.22 1.19
N VAL A 94 4.77 -13.06 0.65
CA VAL A 94 5.13 -12.92 -0.77
C VAL A 94 6.61 -12.65 -0.87
N SER A 95 7.31 -13.45 -1.68
CA SER A 95 8.73 -13.29 -1.95
C SER A 95 9.02 -13.25 -3.44
N ASP A 96 10.01 -12.45 -3.81
CA ASP A 96 10.49 -12.29 -5.18
C ASP A 96 12.02 -12.32 -5.25
N THR A 97 12.55 -12.54 -6.45
CA THR A 97 13.99 -12.46 -6.75
C THR A 97 14.36 -11.19 -7.51
N GLY A 98 13.66 -10.10 -7.22
CA GLY A 98 13.79 -8.82 -7.92
C GLY A 98 14.94 -7.95 -7.45
N ALA A 99 14.80 -6.66 -7.72
CA ALA A 99 15.82 -5.66 -7.44
C ALA A 99 16.16 -5.48 -5.94
N GLY A 100 15.26 -5.91 -5.05
CA GLY A 100 15.38 -5.71 -3.61
C GLY A 100 15.19 -4.25 -3.19
N ILE A 101 15.10 -4.04 -1.89
CA ILE A 101 14.89 -2.74 -1.25
C ILE A 101 16.15 -2.37 -0.46
N PRO A 102 16.71 -1.18 -0.64
CA PRO A 102 17.82 -0.71 0.19
C PRO A 102 17.45 -0.72 1.68
N GLN A 103 18.39 -1.12 2.54
CA GLN A 103 18.14 -1.25 3.99
C GLN A 103 17.63 0.06 4.63
N GLN A 104 18.13 1.18 4.17
CA GLN A 104 17.71 2.51 4.63
C GLN A 104 16.26 2.84 4.28
N ASP A 105 15.68 2.21 3.27
CA ASP A 105 14.29 2.48 2.82
C ASP A 105 13.27 1.59 3.54
N ILE A 106 13.69 0.42 4.05
CA ILE A 106 12.82 -0.57 4.69
C ILE A 106 11.91 0.02 5.79
N PRO A 107 12.38 0.90 6.69
CA PRO A 107 11.53 1.51 7.72
C PRO A 107 10.39 2.37 7.16
N TYR A 108 10.47 2.78 5.90
CA TYR A 108 9.58 3.76 5.30
C TYR A 108 8.63 3.16 4.26
N ILE A 109 8.85 1.93 3.76
CA ILE A 109 8.09 1.35 2.64
C ILE A 109 6.60 1.21 2.90
N PHE A 110 6.17 1.13 4.16
CA PHE A 110 4.76 1.10 4.55
C PHE A 110 4.18 2.48 4.87
N GLN A 111 4.99 3.52 4.76
CA GLN A 111 4.48 4.89 4.88
C GLN A 111 3.71 5.25 3.61
N ARG A 112 2.64 5.96 3.80
CA ARG A 112 1.79 6.45 2.73
C ARG A 112 2.57 7.33 1.77
N PHE A 113 2.46 7.06 0.47
CA PHE A 113 3.14 7.76 -0.63
C PHE A 113 4.66 7.62 -0.65
N PHE A 114 5.21 6.71 0.14
CA PHE A 114 6.64 6.45 0.06
C PHE A 114 6.97 5.73 -1.25
N GLN A 115 7.95 6.25 -1.95
CA GLN A 115 8.58 5.63 -3.10
C GLN A 115 10.09 5.69 -2.89
N SER A 116 10.76 4.55 -3.08
CA SER A 116 12.23 4.53 -2.95
C SER A 116 12.84 5.38 -4.06
N PRO A 117 13.71 6.34 -3.74
CA PRO A 117 14.45 7.12 -4.75
C PRO A 117 15.31 6.23 -5.68
N HIS A 118 15.55 4.99 -5.26
CA HIS A 118 16.41 4.02 -5.95
C HIS A 118 15.62 3.05 -6.83
N SER A 119 14.28 3.15 -6.88
CA SER A 119 13.41 2.22 -7.65
C SER A 119 13.42 2.45 -9.16
N GLY A 120 14.20 3.41 -9.65
CA GLY A 120 14.24 3.76 -11.08
C GLY A 120 12.95 4.44 -11.55
N SER A 121 12.69 4.41 -12.86
CA SER A 121 11.50 5.03 -13.48
C SER A 121 10.23 4.15 -13.37
N LYS A 122 10.20 3.18 -12.47
CA LYS A 122 9.00 2.32 -12.29
C LYS A 122 7.94 3.08 -11.50
N GLU A 123 6.96 3.60 -12.20
CA GLU A 123 5.83 4.37 -11.65
C GLU A 123 5.06 3.60 -10.58
N GLY A 124 4.60 4.30 -9.55
CA GLY A 124 3.74 3.76 -8.50
C GLY A 124 3.17 4.90 -7.66
N THR A 125 2.08 4.65 -6.93
CA THR A 125 1.43 5.67 -6.09
C THR A 125 2.04 5.78 -4.70
N GLY A 126 2.85 4.78 -4.28
CA GLY A 126 3.32 4.67 -2.90
C GLY A 126 2.20 4.37 -1.88
N ILE A 127 1.03 3.92 -2.37
CA ILE A 127 -0.14 3.61 -1.52
C ILE A 127 -0.25 2.11 -1.26
N GLY A 128 0.21 1.26 -2.18
CA GLY A 128 0.00 -0.18 -2.14
C GLY A 128 0.45 -0.83 -0.83
N LEU A 129 1.71 -0.67 -0.44
CA LEU A 129 2.22 -1.24 0.83
C LEU A 129 1.60 -0.57 2.07
N TYR A 130 1.24 0.69 1.99
CA TYR A 130 0.47 1.33 3.06
C TYR A 130 -0.90 0.66 3.25
N LEU A 131 -1.61 0.32 2.17
CA LEU A 131 -2.88 -0.43 2.24
C LEU A 131 -2.66 -1.84 2.79
N VAL A 132 -1.60 -2.53 2.38
CA VAL A 132 -1.22 -3.83 2.95
C VAL A 132 -1.12 -3.74 4.47
N LYS A 133 -0.36 -2.78 5.00
CA LYS A 133 -0.23 -2.56 6.44
C LYS A 133 -1.58 -2.23 7.09
N THR A 134 -2.29 -1.24 6.55
CA THR A 134 -3.56 -0.76 7.11
C THR A 134 -4.62 -1.87 7.18
N TYR A 135 -4.78 -2.66 6.10
CA TYR A 135 -5.78 -3.72 6.07
C TYR A 135 -5.37 -4.93 6.90
N THR A 136 -4.07 -5.21 7.02
CA THR A 136 -3.56 -6.22 7.96
C THR A 136 -3.88 -5.81 9.40
N GLU A 137 -3.61 -4.56 9.78
CA GLU A 137 -3.89 -4.01 11.13
C GLU A 137 -5.40 -3.94 11.42
N LEU A 138 -6.24 -3.65 10.43
CA LEU A 138 -7.70 -3.70 10.58
C LEU A 138 -8.19 -5.12 10.92
N HIS A 139 -7.59 -6.16 10.35
CA HIS A 139 -7.87 -7.55 10.70
C HIS A 139 -7.21 -8.00 12.01
N GLY A 140 -6.67 -7.07 12.80
CA GLY A 140 -5.95 -7.39 14.05
C GLY A 140 -4.58 -8.01 13.86
N GLY A 141 -4.08 -8.00 12.62
CA GLY A 141 -2.78 -8.58 12.25
C GLY A 141 -1.61 -7.59 12.33
N SER A 142 -0.45 -8.04 11.93
CA SER A 142 0.79 -7.25 11.88
C SER A 142 1.69 -7.68 10.72
N ILE A 143 2.57 -6.79 10.29
CA ILE A 143 3.66 -7.11 9.39
C ILE A 143 4.76 -7.83 10.20
N ASN A 144 5.06 -9.10 9.86
CA ASN A 144 6.02 -9.92 10.62
C ASN A 144 7.47 -9.59 10.28
N GLY A 145 7.70 -8.99 9.12
CA GLY A 145 9.03 -8.58 8.71
C GLY A 145 9.15 -8.34 7.20
N VAL A 146 10.20 -7.61 6.87
CA VAL A 146 10.66 -7.42 5.51
C VAL A 146 12.10 -7.88 5.46
N THR A 147 12.36 -8.92 4.67
CA THR A 147 13.72 -9.34 4.35
C THR A 147 14.00 -8.93 2.92
N SER A 148 14.95 -8.05 2.73
CA SER A 148 15.32 -7.57 1.41
C SER A 148 16.78 -7.20 1.34
N GLU A 149 17.41 -7.53 0.23
CA GLU A 149 18.78 -7.15 -0.09
C GLU A 149 18.83 -6.71 -1.55
N LYS A 150 19.51 -5.61 -1.81
CA LYS A 150 19.65 -5.06 -3.16
C LYS A 150 20.20 -6.12 -4.12
N GLY A 151 19.46 -6.43 -5.18
CA GLY A 151 19.82 -7.43 -6.19
C GLY A 151 19.51 -8.88 -5.81
N LYS A 152 18.96 -9.16 -4.62
CA LYS A 152 18.61 -10.53 -4.18
C LYS A 152 17.11 -10.75 -3.99
N GLY A 153 16.30 -9.69 -4.18
CA GLY A 153 14.86 -9.75 -4.06
C GLY A 153 14.33 -9.28 -2.72
N THR A 154 13.02 -9.45 -2.54
CA THR A 154 12.27 -9.01 -1.36
C THR A 154 11.35 -10.12 -0.86
N SER A 155 11.21 -10.23 0.44
CA SER A 155 10.21 -11.07 1.11
C SER A 155 9.47 -10.23 2.12
N ILE A 156 8.14 -10.16 1.99
CA ILE A 156 7.25 -9.45 2.91
C ILE A 156 6.31 -10.45 3.54
N GLY A 157 6.40 -10.60 4.87
CA GLY A 157 5.55 -11.45 5.67
C GLY A 157 4.59 -10.65 6.54
N LEU A 158 3.37 -11.15 6.66
CA LEU A 158 2.36 -10.63 7.58
C LEU A 158 1.65 -11.78 8.30
N SER A 159 1.08 -11.50 9.47
CA SER A 159 0.24 -12.43 10.21
C SER A 159 -1.10 -11.79 10.54
N ILE A 160 -2.16 -12.57 10.43
CA ILE A 160 -3.52 -12.18 10.76
C ILE A 160 -4.09 -13.22 11.72
N PRO A 161 -4.62 -12.82 12.89
CA PRO A 161 -5.33 -13.74 13.76
C PRO A 161 -6.62 -14.18 13.07
N VAL A 162 -6.84 -15.48 12.96
CA VAL A 162 -8.03 -16.07 12.36
C VAL A 162 -8.55 -17.21 13.22
N THR A 163 -9.84 -17.26 13.45
CA THR A 163 -10.48 -18.44 14.00
C THR A 163 -10.81 -19.35 12.83
N ALA A 164 -9.96 -20.35 12.61
CA ALA A 164 -10.24 -21.36 11.59
C ALA A 164 -11.37 -22.27 12.07
N VAL A 165 -12.29 -22.58 11.15
CA VAL A 165 -13.43 -23.43 11.39
C VAL A 165 -13.24 -24.75 10.62
N GLU A 166 -13.61 -25.87 11.24
CA GLU A 166 -13.53 -27.17 10.59
C GLU A 166 -14.60 -27.31 9.50
N GLU A 167 -14.30 -28.10 8.47
CA GLU A 167 -15.17 -28.24 7.28
C GLU A 167 -16.58 -28.78 7.65
N ASP A 168 -16.69 -29.57 8.71
CA ASP A 168 -17.94 -30.18 9.17
C ASP A 168 -18.94 -29.17 9.78
N GLU A 169 -18.50 -27.97 10.11
CA GLU A 169 -19.36 -26.89 10.65
C GLU A 169 -19.94 -25.99 9.56
N ILE A 170 -19.66 -26.27 8.28
CA ILE A 170 -20.11 -25.42 7.16
C ILE A 170 -21.35 -26.04 6.50
N PRO A 171 -22.51 -25.36 6.52
CA PRO A 171 -23.68 -25.82 5.78
C PRO A 171 -23.36 -25.90 4.28
N ALA A 172 -23.57 -27.07 3.66
CA ALA A 172 -23.24 -27.36 2.26
C ALA A 172 -23.83 -26.38 1.22
N ALA A 173 -24.81 -25.57 1.62
CA ALA A 173 -25.46 -24.55 0.77
C ALA A 173 -24.61 -23.27 0.58
N GLN A 174 -23.64 -22.99 1.45
CA GLN A 174 -22.84 -21.76 1.38
C GLN A 174 -21.59 -21.90 0.51
N SER A 175 -21.03 -23.10 0.42
CA SER A 175 -19.77 -23.36 -0.32
C SER A 175 -19.89 -23.15 -1.84
N LYS A 176 -21.05 -23.44 -2.45
CA LYS A 176 -21.25 -23.28 -3.90
C LYS A 176 -21.60 -21.85 -4.33
N LYS A 177 -22.36 -21.12 -3.51
CA LYS A 177 -22.79 -19.75 -3.86
C LYS A 177 -21.68 -18.72 -3.75
N GLN A 178 -20.67 -18.94 -2.91
CA GLN A 178 -19.56 -18.00 -2.72
C GLN A 178 -18.52 -18.05 -3.84
N LEU A 179 -18.31 -19.21 -4.48
CA LEU A 179 -17.39 -19.30 -5.64
C LEU A 179 -17.99 -18.64 -6.90
N GLU A 180 -19.33 -18.63 -7.03
CA GLU A 180 -20.01 -18.03 -8.18
C GLU A 180 -20.28 -16.51 -8.00
N SER A 181 -20.23 -16.00 -6.78
CA SER A 181 -20.49 -14.58 -6.46
C SER A 181 -19.22 -13.77 -6.15
N LEU A 182 -18.04 -14.39 -6.18
CA LEU A 182 -16.81 -13.61 -6.20
C LEU A 182 -16.82 -12.78 -7.49
N PRO A 183 -16.73 -11.44 -7.42
CA PRO A 183 -16.48 -10.69 -8.63
C PRO A 183 -15.24 -11.32 -9.24
N VAL A 184 -15.37 -11.80 -10.50
CA VAL A 184 -14.23 -12.23 -11.30
C VAL A 184 -13.29 -11.03 -11.29
N LEU A 185 -12.30 -11.07 -10.39
CA LEU A 185 -11.21 -10.11 -10.41
C LEU A 185 -10.48 -10.40 -11.71
N LYS A 186 -10.94 -9.74 -12.78
CA LYS A 186 -10.12 -9.64 -14.00
C LYS A 186 -8.77 -9.12 -13.53
N PRO A 187 -7.65 -9.53 -14.17
CA PRO A 187 -6.36 -8.92 -13.90
C PRO A 187 -6.61 -7.43 -13.88
N ILE A 188 -6.36 -6.80 -12.73
CA ILE A 188 -6.52 -5.35 -12.62
C ILE A 188 -5.31 -4.75 -13.33
N GLU A 189 -5.32 -4.80 -14.68
CA GLU A 189 -4.71 -3.75 -15.49
C GLU A 189 -5.46 -2.42 -15.33
N ALA A 190 -6.60 -2.46 -14.65
CA ALA A 190 -7.34 -1.29 -14.28
C ALA A 190 -7.07 -1.01 -12.81
N GLU A 191 -6.12 -0.08 -12.54
CA GLU A 191 -6.15 0.70 -11.28
C GLU A 191 -7.62 0.92 -10.90
N SER A 192 -7.99 0.63 -9.63
CA SER A 192 -9.37 0.89 -9.19
C SER A 192 -9.72 2.35 -9.51
N GLN A 193 -10.99 2.67 -9.74
CA GLN A 193 -11.36 4.07 -10.02
C GLN A 193 -10.86 5.02 -8.93
N ASP A 194 -10.72 4.54 -7.71
CA ASP A 194 -10.20 5.30 -6.59
C ASP A 194 -8.66 5.41 -6.61
N GLU A 195 -7.96 4.38 -7.07
CA GLU A 195 -6.50 4.44 -7.33
C GLU A 195 -6.19 5.35 -8.51
N LYS A 196 -6.93 5.22 -9.62
CA LYS A 196 -6.81 6.15 -10.77
C LYS A 196 -7.07 7.60 -10.36
N PHE A 197 -8.07 7.82 -9.52
CA PHE A 197 -8.36 9.14 -8.99
C PHE A 197 -7.16 9.68 -8.19
N LEU A 198 -6.65 8.88 -7.22
CA LEU A 198 -5.52 9.32 -6.40
C LEU A 198 -4.24 9.48 -7.20
N SER A 199 -3.93 8.55 -8.10
CA SER A 199 -2.76 8.65 -9.01
C SER A 199 -2.82 9.91 -9.85
N ASN A 200 -3.99 10.22 -10.43
CA ASN A 200 -4.17 11.45 -11.19
C ASN A 200 -4.00 12.70 -10.32
N ILE A 201 -4.58 12.73 -9.12
CA ILE A 201 -4.42 13.84 -8.17
C ILE A 201 -2.96 14.01 -7.75
N ILE A 202 -2.25 12.93 -7.43
CA ILE A 202 -0.82 12.97 -7.08
C ILE A 202 -0.01 13.55 -8.24
N ARG A 203 -0.22 13.01 -9.46
CA ARG A 203 0.47 13.47 -10.66
C ARG A 203 0.24 14.98 -10.88
N LEU A 204 -1.00 15.45 -10.79
CA LEU A 204 -1.32 16.87 -10.95
C LEU A 204 -0.63 17.74 -9.88
N ILE A 205 -0.53 17.26 -8.65
CA ILE A 205 0.20 17.97 -7.59
C ILE A 205 1.71 17.96 -7.88
N GLU A 206 2.27 16.84 -8.35
CA GLU A 206 3.71 16.75 -8.67
C GLU A 206 4.09 17.58 -9.88
N ASP A 207 3.27 17.59 -10.93
CA ASP A 207 3.46 18.41 -12.14
C ASP A 207 3.46 19.92 -11.82
N HIS A 208 2.74 20.33 -10.76
CA HIS A 208 2.63 21.71 -10.31
C HIS A 208 3.26 21.95 -8.93
N LEU A 209 4.22 21.13 -8.54
CA LEU A 209 4.76 21.08 -7.19
C LEU A 209 5.40 22.41 -6.75
N SER A 210 6.10 23.09 -7.67
CA SER A 210 6.78 24.36 -7.42
C SER A 210 5.84 25.57 -7.45
N ASP A 211 4.61 25.41 -7.92
CA ASP A 211 3.63 26.48 -7.96
C ASP A 211 3.11 26.79 -6.55
N ALA A 212 3.46 27.94 -6.00
CA ALA A 212 3.03 28.37 -4.67
C ALA A 212 1.50 28.58 -4.58
N ASP A 213 0.83 28.84 -5.69
CA ASP A 213 -0.61 29.12 -5.78
C ASP A 213 -1.44 27.84 -5.98
N LEU A 214 -0.80 26.68 -6.14
CA LEU A 214 -1.50 25.40 -6.23
C LEU A 214 -2.33 25.17 -4.96
N ASN A 215 -3.62 25.27 -5.11
CA ASN A 215 -4.64 25.08 -4.08
C ASN A 215 -5.75 24.13 -4.58
N VAL A 216 -6.78 23.91 -3.76
CA VAL A 216 -7.87 22.99 -4.11
C VAL A 216 -8.65 23.42 -5.35
N ASN A 217 -8.82 24.75 -5.57
CA ASN A 217 -9.53 25.26 -6.75
C ASN A 217 -8.70 25.02 -8.02
N ALA A 218 -7.40 25.31 -7.98
CA ALA A 218 -6.49 24.99 -9.08
C ALA A 218 -6.52 23.48 -9.39
N LEU A 219 -6.53 22.64 -8.36
CA LEU A 219 -6.63 21.19 -8.53
C LEU A 219 -7.97 20.75 -9.16
N CYS A 220 -9.07 21.45 -8.84
CA CYS A 220 -10.37 21.23 -9.49
C CYS A 220 -10.32 21.58 -10.98
N GLU A 221 -9.73 22.71 -11.32
CA GLU A 221 -9.59 23.17 -12.70
C GLU A 221 -8.72 22.20 -13.53
N LEU A 222 -7.57 21.79 -12.98
CA LEU A 222 -6.64 20.85 -13.63
C LEU A 222 -7.22 19.45 -13.80
N SER A 223 -8.00 18.98 -12.83
CA SER A 223 -8.56 17.62 -12.84
C SER A 223 -9.91 17.52 -13.55
N GLY A 224 -10.62 18.63 -13.75
CA GLY A 224 -12.01 18.66 -14.22
C GLY A 224 -13.01 18.09 -13.19
N ILE A 225 -12.60 17.93 -11.93
CA ILE A 225 -13.42 17.34 -10.87
C ILE A 225 -13.93 18.43 -9.93
N SER A 226 -15.21 18.39 -9.56
CA SER A 226 -15.79 19.38 -8.67
C SER A 226 -15.16 19.38 -7.27
N ASN A 227 -15.08 20.53 -6.63
CA ASN A 227 -14.53 20.72 -5.28
C ASN A 227 -15.18 19.75 -4.28
N LYS A 228 -16.50 19.58 -4.32
CA LYS A 228 -17.25 18.66 -3.46
C LYS A 228 -16.79 17.19 -3.64
N GLN A 229 -16.52 16.78 -4.88
CA GLN A 229 -16.04 15.42 -5.17
C GLN A 229 -14.59 15.23 -4.74
N ILE A 230 -13.71 16.20 -5.01
CA ILE A 230 -12.30 16.16 -4.55
C ILE A 230 -12.26 16.07 -3.03
N TYR A 231 -13.03 16.92 -2.33
CA TYR A 231 -13.07 16.94 -0.88
C TYR A 231 -13.55 15.61 -0.31
N ARG A 232 -14.66 15.09 -0.83
CA ARG A 232 -15.23 13.82 -0.38
C ARG A 232 -14.27 12.65 -0.64
N LYS A 233 -13.76 12.51 -1.86
CA LYS A 233 -12.91 11.38 -2.25
C LYS A 233 -11.56 11.42 -1.55
N ILE A 234 -10.87 12.56 -1.51
CA ILE A 234 -9.61 12.68 -0.79
C ILE A 234 -9.83 12.37 0.69
N LYS A 235 -10.86 12.93 1.34
CA LYS A 235 -11.16 12.65 2.75
C LYS A 235 -11.46 11.18 3.01
N GLN A 236 -12.28 10.55 2.15
CA GLN A 236 -12.63 9.14 2.25
C GLN A 236 -11.42 8.23 2.08
N LEU A 237 -10.59 8.48 1.05
CA LEU A 237 -9.47 7.62 0.69
C LEU A 237 -8.22 7.88 1.52
N THR A 238 -8.07 9.12 2.03
CA THR A 238 -6.82 9.53 2.68
C THR A 238 -6.99 9.90 4.15
N GLY A 239 -8.21 10.09 4.62
CA GLY A 239 -8.46 10.65 5.95
C GLY A 239 -8.10 12.14 6.09
N MET A 240 -7.46 12.75 5.08
CA MET A 240 -6.99 14.14 5.08
C MET A 240 -7.95 15.05 4.33
N SER A 241 -7.96 16.33 4.66
CA SER A 241 -8.53 17.34 3.76
C SER A 241 -7.64 17.50 2.52
N PRO A 242 -8.16 18.00 1.37
CA PRO A 242 -7.34 18.24 0.17
C PRO A 242 -6.15 19.18 0.42
N VAL A 243 -6.32 20.18 1.28
CA VAL A 243 -5.23 21.11 1.65
C VAL A 243 -4.12 20.40 2.41
N GLU A 244 -4.49 19.56 3.39
CA GLU A 244 -3.53 18.72 4.14
C GLU A 244 -2.84 17.73 3.22
N TYR A 245 -3.57 17.19 2.26
CA TYR A 245 -3.06 16.24 1.29
C TYR A 245 -2.00 16.83 0.36
N ILE A 246 -2.28 18.00 -0.26
CA ILE A 246 -1.30 18.75 -1.06
C ILE A 246 -0.05 19.04 -0.23
N LYS A 247 -0.23 19.53 1.00
CA LYS A 247 0.86 19.84 1.92
C LYS A 247 1.71 18.62 2.24
N SER A 248 1.09 17.47 2.55
CA SER A 248 1.79 16.22 2.86
C SER A 248 2.64 15.73 1.67
N ILE A 249 2.12 15.78 0.43
CA ILE A 249 2.89 15.44 -0.78
C ILE A 249 4.09 16.37 -0.94
N ARG A 250 3.91 17.68 -0.77
CA ARG A 250 5.00 18.67 -0.84
C ARG A 250 6.08 18.38 0.21
N MET A 251 5.70 18.08 1.45
CA MET A 251 6.65 17.76 2.53
C MET A 251 7.44 16.49 2.25
N LYS A 252 6.80 15.46 1.74
CA LYS A 252 7.47 14.20 1.37
C LYS A 252 8.46 14.41 0.24
N LYS A 253 8.09 15.19 -0.77
CA LYS A 253 9.02 15.53 -1.86
C LYS A 253 10.20 16.36 -1.36
N ALA A 254 9.95 17.29 -0.42
CA ALA A 254 11.01 18.04 0.24
C ALA A 254 12.00 17.12 0.97
N ALA A 255 11.51 16.15 1.73
CA ALA A 255 12.36 15.17 2.42
C ALA A 255 13.22 14.38 1.43
N MET A 256 12.64 13.89 0.32
CA MET A 256 13.36 13.19 -0.73
C MET A 256 14.47 14.05 -1.36
N LEU A 257 14.21 15.33 -1.63
CA LEU A 257 15.17 16.26 -2.20
C LEU A 257 16.32 16.56 -1.22
N LEU A 258 16.01 16.74 0.08
CA LEU A 258 17.01 16.94 1.13
C LEU A 258 17.94 15.73 1.30
N GLN A 259 17.38 14.50 1.23
CA GLN A 259 18.17 13.26 1.31
C GLN A 259 19.22 13.12 0.17
N GLN A 260 18.95 13.71 -0.99
CA GLN A 260 19.91 13.72 -2.09
C GLN A 260 21.18 14.53 -1.79
N LYS A 261 21.16 15.38 -0.74
CA LYS A 261 22.27 16.29 -0.33
C LYS A 261 22.82 17.16 -1.47
N LYS A 262 22.01 17.38 -2.53
CA LYS A 262 22.38 18.19 -3.71
C LYS A 262 21.86 19.61 -3.65
N PHE A 263 20.88 19.87 -2.81
CA PHE A 263 20.15 21.12 -2.74
C PHE A 263 20.19 21.69 -1.32
N THR A 264 20.22 22.99 -1.22
CA THR A 264 20.05 23.70 0.07
C THR A 264 18.60 23.65 0.53
N VAL A 265 18.36 23.84 1.83
CA VAL A 265 17.00 23.91 2.39
C VAL A 265 16.14 25.00 1.70
N ALA A 266 16.76 26.13 1.32
CA ALA A 266 16.05 27.21 0.63
C ALA A 266 15.63 26.80 -0.80
N GLU A 267 16.53 26.17 -1.56
CA GLU A 267 16.21 25.65 -2.90
C GLU A 267 15.08 24.62 -2.83
N VAL A 268 15.18 23.64 -1.90
CA VAL A 268 14.13 22.64 -1.73
C VAL A 268 12.80 23.28 -1.37
N MET A 269 12.79 24.27 -0.49
CA MET A 269 11.57 25.02 -0.14
C MET A 269 10.88 25.58 -1.39
N TYR A 270 11.61 26.26 -2.26
CA TYR A 270 11.04 26.82 -3.51
C TYR A 270 10.62 25.71 -4.49
N MET A 271 11.42 24.64 -4.62
CA MET A 271 11.09 23.51 -5.52
C MET A 271 9.80 22.80 -5.13
N VAL A 272 9.40 22.85 -3.87
CA VAL A 272 8.14 22.27 -3.39
C VAL A 272 7.02 23.31 -3.16
N GLY A 273 7.14 24.51 -3.75
CA GLY A 273 6.09 25.52 -3.78
C GLY A 273 5.85 26.25 -2.47
N PHE A 274 6.88 26.42 -1.62
CA PHE A 274 6.80 27.27 -0.44
C PHE A 274 7.59 28.55 -0.63
N SER A 275 6.98 29.68 -0.30
CA SER A 275 7.62 31.00 -0.36
C SER A 275 8.07 31.52 1.01
N ASN A 276 7.63 30.90 2.11
CA ASN A 276 7.94 31.33 3.47
C ASN A 276 8.72 30.27 4.24
N HIS A 277 9.97 30.58 4.58
CA HIS A 277 10.89 29.64 5.24
C HIS A 277 10.41 29.20 6.64
N SER A 278 9.85 30.11 7.43
CA SER A 278 9.37 29.77 8.77
C SER A 278 8.17 28.84 8.73
N TYR A 279 7.26 29.07 7.79
CA TYR A 279 6.09 28.21 7.56
C TYR A 279 6.50 26.84 7.02
N PHE A 280 7.40 26.78 6.02
CA PHE A 280 7.96 25.55 5.51
C PHE A 280 8.61 24.70 6.62
N SER A 281 9.48 25.32 7.43
CA SER A 281 10.17 24.63 8.52
C SER A 281 9.21 24.07 9.58
N LYS A 282 8.14 24.82 9.92
CA LYS A 282 7.08 24.35 10.84
C LYS A 282 6.31 23.16 10.25
N CYS A 283 5.93 23.22 8.97
CA CYS A 283 5.22 22.15 8.29
C CYS A 283 6.10 20.88 8.22
N PHE A 284 7.36 21.04 7.89
CA PHE A 284 8.31 19.95 7.78
C PHE A 284 8.55 19.29 9.16
N GLN A 285 8.74 20.08 10.21
CA GLN A 285 8.91 19.57 11.55
C GLN A 285 7.66 18.86 12.09
N ALA A 286 6.47 19.35 11.75
CA ALA A 286 5.21 18.70 12.11
C ALA A 286 5.05 17.32 11.42
N GLU A 287 5.55 17.15 10.20
CA GLU A 287 5.45 15.91 9.43
C GLU A 287 6.53 14.88 9.84
N PHE A 288 7.76 15.34 10.10
CA PHE A 288 8.93 14.46 10.28
C PHE A 288 9.55 14.53 11.69
N GLY A 289 9.02 15.34 12.59
CA GLY A 289 9.57 15.52 13.95
C GLY A 289 10.88 16.30 14.04
N LYS A 290 11.51 16.62 12.89
CA LYS A 290 12.81 17.31 12.78
C LYS A 290 12.70 18.50 11.84
N THR A 291 13.51 19.53 12.06
CA THR A 291 13.62 20.65 11.13
C THR A 291 14.28 20.20 9.81
N PRO A 292 14.04 20.89 8.67
CA PRO A 292 14.70 20.58 7.39
C PRO A 292 16.23 20.56 7.50
N ARG A 293 16.82 21.44 8.31
CA ARG A 293 18.27 21.52 8.52
C ARG A 293 18.80 20.34 9.33
N GLN A 294 18.07 19.92 10.36
CA GLN A 294 18.41 18.70 11.10
C GLN A 294 18.31 17.47 10.21
N TYR A 295 17.24 17.37 9.40
CA TYR A 295 17.01 16.27 8.47
C TYR A 295 18.09 16.16 7.40
N LEU A 296 18.61 17.29 6.90
CA LEU A 296 19.71 17.34 5.93
C LEU A 296 21.05 16.85 6.53
N ASN A 297 21.28 17.08 7.84
CA ASN A 297 22.51 16.76 8.53
C ASN A 297 22.49 15.39 9.23
N ASP A 298 21.36 14.68 9.25
CA ASP A 298 21.30 13.30 9.73
C ASP A 298 22.10 12.38 8.80
N GLU A 299 23.01 11.60 9.38
CA GLU A 299 23.82 10.59 8.70
C GLU A 299 23.01 9.33 8.37
#